data_5e0a60e6888868d9a7c56ab6ce1fa600
#
_entry.id   5e0a60e6888868d9a7c56ab6ce1fa600
#
_cell.length_a   1.000
_cell.length_b   1.000
_cell.length_c   1.000
_cell.angle_alpha   90.00
_cell.angle_beta   90.00
_cell.angle_gamma   90.00
#
_symmetry.space_group_name_H-M   'P 1'
#
loop_
_entity.id
_entity.type
_entity.pdbx_description
1 polymer ?
#
loop_
_entity_poly.entity_id
_entity_poly.type
_entity_poly.pdbx_seq_one_letter_code
_entity_poly.pdbx_strand_id
1 'polypeptide(L)'
;LGERAFWRLSLSVNAAVLIPRPDTECVVEKVLALGQDQQWRVADLGTGSGAIALSLAIEHPEWQIIATDINPQSLAVAQANAVKNNIQQIEFKQGSWLEPLTGLFDCIVSNPPYIANDDPHLIDLQYEPIGALVAANNGLADLIEIVRLSSDFLHKKGWLVLEHGFQQGDAVQALLRQAGFVNVDSGCDYGGNIRYSVGQKC
;
A
#
# COMPACT_ATOMS: atom_id res chain seq x y z
N LEU A 1 -6.69 -16.44 14.37
CA LEU A 1 -6.63 -15.80 13.05
C LEU A 1 -7.68 -16.44 12.16
N GLY A 2 -8.41 -15.68 11.42
CA GLY A 2 -9.53 -16.17 10.64
C GLY A 2 -9.98 -15.09 9.67
N GLU A 3 -10.82 -14.17 10.13
CA GLU A 3 -11.38 -13.10 9.31
C GLU A 3 -11.19 -11.73 9.97
N ARG A 4 -11.04 -10.71 9.13
CA ARG A 4 -10.96 -9.30 9.54
C ARG A 4 -11.86 -8.45 8.64
N ALA A 5 -12.71 -7.66 9.25
CA ALA A 5 -13.42 -6.61 8.52
C ALA A 5 -12.45 -5.49 8.17
N PHE A 6 -12.47 -5.03 6.92
CA PHE A 6 -11.73 -3.89 6.43
C PHE A 6 -12.52 -3.25 5.30
N TRP A 7 -12.75 -1.94 5.37
CA TRP A 7 -13.63 -1.25 4.42
C TRP A 7 -15.02 -1.90 4.38
N ARG A 8 -15.49 -2.30 3.22
CA ARG A 8 -16.74 -3.05 3.03
C ARG A 8 -16.53 -4.56 2.86
N LEU A 9 -15.34 -5.05 3.19
CA LEU A 9 -14.90 -6.40 2.91
C LEU A 9 -14.77 -7.25 4.18
N SER A 10 -14.96 -8.55 4.03
CA SER A 10 -14.53 -9.54 5.01
C SER A 10 -13.31 -10.27 4.46
N LEU A 11 -12.14 -9.98 4.99
CA LEU A 11 -10.87 -10.50 4.52
C LEU A 11 -10.43 -11.69 5.38
N SER A 12 -10.11 -12.80 4.74
CA SER A 12 -9.42 -13.91 5.38
C SER A 12 -7.98 -13.52 5.65
N VAL A 13 -7.47 -13.84 6.82
CA VAL A 13 -6.11 -13.57 7.26
C VAL A 13 -5.49 -14.81 7.91
N ASN A 14 -4.19 -15.00 7.69
CA ASN A 14 -3.39 -16.06 8.27
C ASN A 14 -1.97 -15.55 8.60
N ALA A 15 -1.08 -16.44 8.99
CA ALA A 15 0.30 -16.08 9.36
C ALA A 15 1.17 -15.57 8.18
N ALA A 16 0.67 -15.61 6.94
CA ALA A 16 1.41 -15.13 5.77
C ALA A 16 1.19 -13.64 5.48
N VAL A 17 0.19 -13.00 6.10
CA VAL A 17 -0.20 -11.61 5.79
C VAL A 17 -0.31 -10.76 7.05
N LEU A 18 -0.03 -9.46 6.90
CA LEU A 18 -0.37 -8.46 7.89
C LEU A 18 -1.90 -8.47 8.12
N ILE A 19 -2.33 -8.40 9.36
CA ILE A 19 -3.74 -8.20 9.69
C ILE A 19 -4.12 -6.76 9.30
N PRO A 20 -5.09 -6.55 8.40
CA PRO A 20 -5.48 -5.20 7.98
C PRO A 20 -5.83 -4.30 9.17
N ARG A 21 -5.25 -3.11 9.21
CA ARG A 21 -5.47 -2.13 10.27
C ARG A 21 -6.51 -1.10 9.81
N PRO A 22 -7.40 -0.64 10.71
CA PRO A 22 -8.34 0.43 10.38
C PRO A 22 -7.64 1.71 9.89
N ASP A 23 -6.44 1.98 10.38
CA ASP A 23 -5.65 3.14 10.00
C ASP A 23 -5.31 3.16 8.50
N THR A 24 -5.16 1.98 7.87
CA THR A 24 -4.91 1.85 6.41
C THR A 24 -6.11 2.31 5.57
N GLU A 25 -7.32 2.37 6.14
CA GLU A 25 -8.50 2.86 5.41
C GLU A 25 -8.35 4.32 4.96
N CYS A 26 -7.62 5.15 5.70
CA CYS A 26 -7.33 6.53 5.28
C CYS A 26 -6.49 6.60 3.99
N VAL A 27 -5.66 5.57 3.71
CA VAL A 27 -4.90 5.45 2.46
C VAL A 27 -5.86 5.15 1.30
N VAL A 28 -6.81 4.24 1.50
CA VAL A 28 -7.86 3.94 0.52
C VAL A 28 -8.67 5.19 0.20
N GLU A 29 -9.16 5.90 1.22
CA GLU A 29 -9.91 7.17 1.06
C GLU A 29 -9.12 8.19 0.26
N LYS A 30 -7.81 8.32 0.54
CA LYS A 30 -6.96 9.26 -0.18
C LYS A 30 -6.84 8.91 -1.65
N VAL A 31 -6.62 7.64 -1.99
CA VAL A 31 -6.53 7.20 -3.41
C VAL A 31 -7.86 7.47 -4.12
N LEU A 32 -8.99 7.13 -3.51
CA LEU A 32 -10.33 7.37 -4.06
C LEU A 32 -10.58 8.87 -4.31
N ALA A 33 -10.21 9.72 -3.35
CA ALA A 33 -10.36 11.17 -3.48
C ALA A 33 -9.50 11.78 -4.60
N LEU A 34 -8.31 11.22 -4.86
CA LEU A 34 -7.42 11.66 -5.94
C LEU A 34 -7.92 11.22 -7.32
N GLY A 35 -8.51 10.02 -7.43
CA GLY A 35 -8.95 9.41 -8.68
C GLY A 35 -10.42 9.64 -9.02
N GLN A 36 -11.10 10.51 -8.29
CA GLN A 36 -12.52 10.80 -8.49
C GLN A 36 -12.84 11.15 -9.96
N ASP A 37 -13.88 10.53 -10.50
CA ASP A 37 -14.36 10.71 -11.87
C ASP A 37 -13.37 10.34 -13.00
N GLN A 38 -12.36 9.53 -12.71
CA GLN A 38 -11.35 9.12 -13.69
C GLN A 38 -11.26 7.59 -13.79
N GLN A 39 -10.86 7.08 -14.95
CA GLN A 39 -10.48 5.67 -15.10
C GLN A 39 -9.00 5.54 -14.89
N TRP A 40 -8.62 4.94 -13.77
CA TRP A 40 -7.23 4.83 -13.36
C TRP A 40 -6.65 3.43 -13.55
N ARG A 41 -5.36 3.41 -13.83
CA ARG A 41 -4.52 2.23 -13.69
C ARG A 41 -3.71 2.38 -12.41
N VAL A 42 -3.97 1.49 -11.44
CA VAL A 42 -3.42 1.57 -10.08
C VAL A 42 -2.52 0.37 -9.79
N ALA A 43 -1.37 0.60 -9.15
CA ALA A 43 -0.53 -0.45 -8.60
C ALA A 43 -0.60 -0.43 -7.07
N ASP A 44 -0.94 -1.56 -6.45
CA ASP A 44 -0.86 -1.80 -4.99
C ASP A 44 0.37 -2.66 -4.71
N LEU A 45 1.40 -2.08 -4.08
CA LEU A 45 2.68 -2.73 -3.84
C LEU A 45 2.75 -3.32 -2.44
N GLY A 46 3.11 -4.60 -2.32
CA GLY A 46 3.09 -5.32 -1.06
C GLY A 46 1.66 -5.54 -0.57
N THR A 47 0.79 -6.07 -1.44
CA THR A 47 -0.66 -6.10 -1.23
C THR A 47 -1.12 -6.92 -0.02
N GLY A 48 -0.30 -7.84 0.48
CA GLY A 48 -0.59 -8.67 1.64
C GLY A 48 -1.90 -9.46 1.49
N SER A 49 -2.90 -9.15 2.29
CA SER A 49 -4.25 -9.74 2.22
C SER A 49 -5.10 -9.24 1.05
N GLY A 50 -4.62 -8.25 0.29
CA GLY A 50 -5.37 -7.57 -0.75
C GLY A 50 -6.19 -6.38 -0.23
N ALA A 51 -5.99 -5.94 1.00
CA ALA A 51 -6.88 -4.96 1.65
C ALA A 51 -7.07 -3.68 0.84
N ILE A 52 -5.99 -3.04 0.38
CA ILE A 52 -6.06 -1.81 -0.41
C ILE A 52 -6.62 -2.10 -1.81
N ALA A 53 -6.01 -3.03 -2.54
CA ALA A 53 -6.42 -3.35 -3.92
C ALA A 53 -7.90 -3.74 -4.04
N LEU A 54 -8.39 -4.59 -3.13
CA LEU A 54 -9.78 -5.04 -3.13
C LEU A 54 -10.75 -3.91 -2.77
N SER A 55 -10.37 -3.03 -1.83
CA SER A 55 -11.18 -1.87 -1.47
C SER A 55 -11.32 -0.88 -2.62
N LEU A 56 -10.23 -0.62 -3.35
CA LEU A 56 -10.28 0.23 -4.55
C LEU A 56 -11.11 -0.42 -5.67
N ALA A 57 -10.99 -1.73 -5.87
CA ALA A 57 -11.73 -2.46 -6.89
C ALA A 57 -13.24 -2.50 -6.66
N ILE A 58 -13.71 -2.53 -5.41
CA ILE A 58 -15.13 -2.52 -5.10
C ILE A 58 -15.76 -1.13 -5.28
N GLU A 59 -15.00 -0.06 -5.03
CA GLU A 59 -15.47 1.32 -5.22
C GLU A 59 -15.39 1.75 -6.69
N HIS A 60 -14.37 1.30 -7.43
CA HIS A 60 -14.13 1.61 -8.83
C HIS A 60 -13.92 0.33 -9.66
N PRO A 61 -15.01 -0.39 -10.01
CA PRO A 61 -14.93 -1.61 -10.80
C PRO A 61 -14.30 -1.41 -12.20
N GLU A 62 -14.29 -0.19 -12.70
CA GLU A 62 -13.70 0.21 -13.99
C GLU A 62 -12.19 0.46 -13.93
N TRP A 63 -11.60 0.54 -12.74
CA TRP A 63 -10.16 0.75 -12.62
C TRP A 63 -9.38 -0.53 -12.94
N GLN A 64 -8.21 -0.36 -13.55
CA GLN A 64 -7.26 -1.44 -13.78
C GLN A 64 -6.31 -1.53 -12.58
N ILE A 65 -6.51 -2.51 -11.73
CA ILE A 65 -5.71 -2.67 -10.52
C ILE A 65 -4.75 -3.84 -10.67
N ILE A 66 -3.48 -3.59 -10.41
CA ILE A 66 -2.42 -4.60 -10.35
C ILE A 66 -1.88 -4.62 -8.93
N ALA A 67 -1.94 -5.78 -8.29
CA ALA A 67 -1.47 -5.99 -6.92
C ALA A 67 -0.20 -6.84 -6.93
N THR A 68 0.87 -6.37 -6.30
CA THR A 68 2.13 -7.11 -6.22
C THR A 68 2.45 -7.52 -4.79
N ASP A 69 3.12 -8.64 -4.63
CA ASP A 69 3.73 -9.07 -3.37
C ASP A 69 4.91 -10.00 -3.66
N ILE A 70 5.96 -9.91 -2.88
CA ILE A 70 7.12 -10.80 -3.00
C ILE A 70 6.80 -12.20 -2.49
N ASN A 71 5.89 -12.31 -1.50
CA ASN A 71 5.51 -13.56 -0.88
C ASN A 71 4.33 -14.22 -1.65
N PRO A 72 4.55 -15.39 -2.30
CA PRO A 72 3.47 -16.08 -3.03
C PRO A 72 2.32 -16.54 -2.11
N GLN A 73 2.57 -16.74 -0.82
CA GLN A 73 1.52 -17.08 0.14
C GLN A 73 0.60 -15.87 0.42
N SER A 74 1.14 -14.66 0.48
CA SER A 74 0.35 -13.44 0.58
C SER A 74 -0.55 -13.26 -0.65
N LEU A 75 0.01 -13.45 -1.85
CA LEU A 75 -0.77 -13.39 -3.10
C LEU A 75 -1.89 -14.43 -3.13
N ALA A 76 -1.64 -15.65 -2.64
CA ALA A 76 -2.68 -16.68 -2.55
C ALA A 76 -3.83 -16.26 -1.62
N VAL A 77 -3.51 -15.59 -0.50
CA VAL A 77 -4.52 -15.02 0.41
C VAL A 77 -5.30 -13.89 -0.28
N ALA A 78 -4.62 -12.96 -0.94
CA ALA A 78 -5.26 -11.84 -1.66
C ALA A 78 -6.19 -12.35 -2.77
N GLN A 79 -5.76 -13.35 -3.56
CA GLN A 79 -6.57 -13.98 -4.59
C GLN A 79 -7.81 -14.69 -4.01
N ALA A 80 -7.64 -15.42 -2.90
CA ALA A 80 -8.77 -16.05 -2.21
C ALA A 80 -9.77 -15.02 -1.69
N ASN A 81 -9.28 -13.88 -1.17
CA ASN A 81 -10.11 -12.76 -0.75
C ASN A 81 -10.83 -12.09 -1.91
N ALA A 82 -10.21 -11.97 -3.07
CA ALA A 82 -10.85 -11.46 -4.29
C ALA A 82 -12.04 -12.37 -4.70
N VAL A 83 -11.82 -13.69 -4.75
CA VAL A 83 -12.88 -14.65 -5.04
C VAL A 83 -14.00 -14.59 -4.02
N LYS A 84 -13.68 -14.57 -2.72
CA LYS A 84 -14.65 -14.50 -1.62
C LYS A 84 -15.56 -13.26 -1.71
N ASN A 85 -15.01 -12.14 -2.16
CA ASN A 85 -15.74 -10.86 -2.28
C ASN A 85 -16.27 -10.60 -3.71
N ASN A 86 -16.22 -11.60 -4.62
CA ASN A 86 -16.68 -11.52 -6.01
C ASN A 86 -15.98 -10.43 -6.84
N ILE A 87 -14.70 -10.17 -6.58
CA ILE A 87 -13.86 -9.21 -7.30
C ILE A 87 -12.98 -9.97 -8.29
N GLN A 88 -13.05 -9.65 -9.59
CA GLN A 88 -12.35 -10.39 -10.65
C GLN A 88 -11.38 -9.53 -11.47
N GLN A 89 -11.41 -8.21 -11.32
CA GLN A 89 -10.69 -7.25 -12.16
C GLN A 89 -9.28 -6.90 -11.65
N ILE A 90 -8.75 -7.63 -10.66
CA ILE A 90 -7.41 -7.40 -10.14
C ILE A 90 -6.43 -8.40 -10.76
N GLU A 91 -5.34 -7.90 -11.31
CA GLU A 91 -4.19 -8.71 -11.73
C GLU A 91 -3.20 -8.84 -10.57
N PHE A 92 -2.88 -10.07 -10.17
CA PHE A 92 -1.92 -10.36 -9.11
C PHE A 92 -0.59 -10.80 -9.70
N LYS A 93 0.52 -10.17 -9.29
CA LYS A 93 1.87 -10.46 -9.77
C LYS A 93 2.84 -10.69 -8.62
N GLN A 94 3.62 -11.77 -8.71
CA GLN A 94 4.68 -12.03 -7.75
C GLN A 94 5.96 -11.26 -8.16
N GLY A 95 6.54 -10.55 -7.22
CA GLY A 95 7.82 -9.86 -7.38
C GLY A 95 8.02 -8.76 -6.34
N SER A 96 9.23 -8.22 -6.30
CA SER A 96 9.58 -7.12 -5.39
C SER A 96 9.06 -5.79 -5.94
N TRP A 97 8.19 -5.14 -5.20
CA TRP A 97 7.65 -3.80 -5.48
C TRP A 97 7.18 -3.63 -6.94
N LEU A 98 7.94 -2.87 -7.71
CA LEU A 98 7.65 -2.51 -9.11
C LEU A 98 8.27 -3.47 -10.14
N GLU A 99 9.12 -4.40 -9.71
CA GLU A 99 9.85 -5.32 -10.59
C GLU A 99 8.96 -6.09 -11.58
N PRO A 100 7.80 -6.66 -11.16
CA PRO A 100 6.95 -7.43 -12.07
C PRO A 100 6.03 -6.55 -12.93
N LEU A 101 6.09 -5.23 -12.77
CA LEU A 101 5.19 -4.29 -13.44
C LEU A 101 5.74 -3.81 -14.77
N THR A 102 4.83 -3.47 -15.67
CA THR A 102 5.15 -2.86 -16.97
C THR A 102 4.17 -1.73 -17.28
N GLY A 103 4.64 -0.74 -18.05
CA GLY A 103 3.84 0.43 -18.41
C GLY A 103 3.73 1.44 -17.28
N LEU A 104 2.89 2.45 -17.47
CA LEU A 104 2.73 3.56 -16.53
C LEU A 104 1.40 3.44 -15.78
N PHE A 105 1.36 4.04 -14.59
CA PHE A 105 0.23 4.06 -13.67
C PHE A 105 -0.22 5.48 -13.38
N ASP A 106 -1.48 5.67 -13.10
CA ASP A 106 -2.06 6.92 -12.62
C ASP A 106 -1.84 7.07 -11.12
N CYS A 107 -1.82 5.94 -10.40
CA CYS A 107 -1.51 5.90 -8.98
C CYS A 107 -0.71 4.64 -8.63
N ILE A 108 0.28 4.84 -7.78
CA ILE A 108 0.99 3.77 -7.06
C ILE A 108 0.68 3.96 -5.59
N VAL A 109 0.21 2.90 -4.93
CA VAL A 109 -0.09 2.91 -3.50
C VAL A 109 0.64 1.77 -2.80
N SER A 110 1.07 1.98 -1.58
CA SER A 110 1.68 0.93 -0.75
C SER A 110 1.49 1.19 0.73
N ASN A 111 1.32 0.10 1.48
CA ASN A 111 1.57 0.03 2.91
C ASN A 111 2.77 -0.89 3.13
N PRO A 112 4.00 -0.40 2.97
CA PRO A 112 5.21 -1.22 3.10
C PRO A 112 5.56 -1.45 4.57
N PRO A 113 6.45 -2.39 4.89
CA PRO A 113 7.04 -2.49 6.22
C PRO A 113 7.72 -1.17 6.60
N TYR A 114 7.44 -0.68 7.81
CA TYR A 114 7.99 0.60 8.28
C TYR A 114 8.42 0.60 9.76
N ILE A 115 8.41 -0.56 10.42
CA ILE A 115 8.83 -0.69 11.83
C ILE A 115 10.35 -0.91 11.88
N ALA A 116 11.05 -0.22 12.77
CA ALA A 116 12.47 -0.44 12.98
C ALA A 116 12.73 -1.80 13.66
N ASN A 117 13.89 -2.42 13.38
CA ASN A 117 14.24 -3.74 13.92
C ASN A 117 14.27 -3.81 15.46
N ASP A 118 14.49 -2.69 16.11
CA ASP A 118 14.62 -2.56 17.58
C ASP A 118 13.38 -1.95 18.24
N ASP A 119 12.28 -1.82 17.50
CA ASP A 119 11.04 -1.27 18.04
C ASP A 119 10.43 -2.22 19.07
N PRO A 120 10.19 -1.77 20.32
CA PRO A 120 9.65 -2.61 21.38
C PRO A 120 8.24 -3.14 21.09
N HIS A 121 7.45 -2.50 20.22
CA HIS A 121 6.11 -2.94 19.86
C HIS A 121 6.10 -4.22 19.01
N LEU A 122 7.24 -4.67 18.48
CA LEU A 122 7.34 -5.94 17.74
C LEU A 122 6.97 -7.15 18.61
N ILE A 123 7.09 -7.05 19.92
CA ILE A 123 6.71 -8.12 20.86
C ILE A 123 5.21 -8.44 20.74
N ASP A 124 4.37 -7.42 20.56
CA ASP A 124 2.94 -7.57 20.45
C ASP A 124 2.51 -8.10 19.06
N LEU A 125 3.41 -8.06 18.09
CA LEU A 125 3.18 -8.44 16.68
C LEU A 125 3.79 -9.80 16.32
N GLN A 126 4.25 -10.58 17.29
CA GLN A 126 5.00 -11.84 17.09
C GLN A 126 4.26 -12.92 16.27
N TYR A 127 2.96 -12.79 16.07
CA TYR A 127 2.14 -13.72 15.29
C TYR A 127 1.95 -13.28 13.82
N GLU A 128 2.47 -12.12 13.45
CA GLU A 128 2.42 -11.58 12.10
C GLU A 128 3.77 -11.77 11.39
N PRO A 129 3.81 -11.87 10.05
CA PRO A 129 5.06 -12.13 9.34
C PRO A 129 6.01 -10.94 9.50
N ILE A 130 7.19 -11.18 10.02
CA ILE A 130 8.20 -10.14 10.30
C ILE A 130 8.54 -9.31 9.05
N GLY A 131 8.56 -9.94 7.87
CA GLY A 131 8.81 -9.27 6.59
C GLY A 131 7.70 -8.31 6.15
N ALA A 132 6.51 -8.36 6.77
CA ALA A 132 5.44 -7.39 6.52
C ALA A 132 5.44 -6.24 7.54
N LEU A 133 6.34 -6.29 8.54
CA LEU A 133 6.39 -5.33 9.64
C LEU A 133 7.66 -4.50 9.61
N VAL A 134 8.81 -5.16 9.43
CA VAL A 134 10.12 -4.60 9.74
C VAL A 134 10.88 -4.23 8.48
N ALA A 135 11.38 -3.00 8.46
CA ALA A 135 12.31 -2.51 7.46
C ALA A 135 13.62 -2.01 8.11
N ALA A 136 14.72 -2.17 7.41
CA ALA A 136 16.01 -1.60 7.79
C ALA A 136 15.99 -0.05 7.75
N ASN A 137 17.10 0.57 8.12
CA ASN A 137 17.24 2.02 8.11
C ASN A 137 16.14 2.74 8.91
N ASN A 138 15.95 2.32 10.16
CA ASN A 138 14.91 2.83 11.05
C ASN A 138 13.48 2.76 10.45
N GLY A 139 13.20 1.68 9.72
CA GLY A 139 11.91 1.47 9.07
C GLY A 139 11.72 2.21 7.74
N LEU A 140 12.75 2.86 7.19
CA LEU A 140 12.63 3.68 5.97
C LEU A 140 13.14 2.97 4.69
N ALA A 141 13.78 1.81 4.79
CA ALA A 141 14.45 1.20 3.64
C ALA A 141 13.50 0.93 2.46
N ASP A 142 12.35 0.33 2.72
CA ASP A 142 11.37 0.00 1.69
C ASP A 142 10.71 1.25 1.11
N LEU A 143 10.41 2.23 1.96
CA LEU A 143 9.89 3.54 1.55
C LEU A 143 10.86 4.27 0.60
N ILE A 144 12.15 4.26 0.92
CA ILE A 144 13.21 4.85 0.06
C ILE A 144 13.23 4.15 -1.30
N GLU A 145 13.20 2.83 -1.31
CA GLU A 145 13.25 2.06 -2.56
C GLU A 145 12.01 2.32 -3.44
N ILE A 146 10.82 2.27 -2.86
CA ILE A 146 9.57 2.55 -3.58
C ILE A 146 9.59 3.97 -4.16
N VAL A 147 9.93 4.98 -3.36
CA VAL A 147 9.99 6.38 -3.83
C VAL A 147 10.98 6.53 -4.99
N ARG A 148 12.17 5.92 -4.87
CA ARG A 148 13.22 5.99 -5.90
C ARG A 148 12.75 5.42 -7.25
N LEU A 149 12.01 4.31 -7.23
CA LEU A 149 11.59 3.60 -8.44
C LEU A 149 10.29 4.15 -9.04
N SER A 150 9.38 4.68 -8.20
CA SER A 150 8.01 5.00 -8.62
C SER A 150 7.92 6.05 -9.72
N SER A 151 8.86 6.99 -9.79
CA SER A 151 8.84 8.02 -10.83
C SER A 151 8.87 7.44 -12.25
N ASP A 152 9.57 6.33 -12.47
CA ASP A 152 9.69 5.71 -13.79
C ASP A 152 8.40 4.96 -14.21
N PHE A 153 7.55 4.65 -13.25
CA PHE A 153 6.30 3.91 -13.44
C PHE A 153 5.03 4.77 -13.36
N LEU A 154 5.15 6.07 -13.11
CA LEU A 154 4.00 6.96 -13.05
C LEU A 154 3.81 7.74 -14.34
N HIS A 155 2.56 7.94 -14.74
CA HIS A 155 2.21 8.97 -15.73
C HIS A 155 2.61 10.36 -15.21
N LYS A 156 2.80 11.32 -16.11
CA LYS A 156 2.87 12.72 -15.72
C LYS A 156 1.58 13.09 -14.97
N LYS A 157 1.71 13.77 -13.83
CA LYS A 157 0.65 14.03 -12.85
C LYS A 157 0.10 12.80 -12.12
N GLY A 158 0.69 11.63 -12.28
CA GLY A 158 0.37 10.44 -11.49
C GLY A 158 0.78 10.60 -10.03
N TRP A 159 0.17 9.84 -9.14
CA TRP A 159 0.32 9.95 -7.71
C TRP A 159 1.05 8.76 -7.09
N LEU A 160 1.89 9.03 -6.12
CA LEU A 160 2.43 8.04 -5.18
C LEU A 160 1.82 8.28 -3.81
N VAL A 161 1.21 7.24 -3.22
CA VAL A 161 0.58 7.27 -1.90
C VAL A 161 1.22 6.20 -1.02
N LEU A 162 1.80 6.60 0.10
CA LEU A 162 2.56 5.70 0.98
C LEU A 162 2.07 5.79 2.42
N GLU A 163 1.67 4.65 2.99
CA GLU A 163 1.49 4.53 4.44
C GLU A 163 2.86 4.48 5.12
N HIS A 164 2.95 5.01 6.33
CA HIS A 164 4.15 4.98 7.16
C HIS A 164 3.82 5.15 8.64
N GLY A 165 4.80 4.95 9.51
CA GLY A 165 4.68 5.22 10.94
C GLY A 165 4.41 6.70 11.22
N PHE A 166 3.66 6.98 12.29
CA PHE A 166 3.21 8.34 12.62
C PHE A 166 4.34 9.35 12.84
N GLN A 167 5.53 8.91 13.18
CA GLN A 167 6.73 9.75 13.35
C GLN A 167 7.56 9.91 12.06
N GLN A 168 7.21 9.20 10.98
CA GLN A 168 8.00 9.17 9.75
C GLN A 168 7.54 10.19 8.69
N GLY A 169 6.45 10.93 8.93
CA GLY A 169 5.84 11.82 7.93
C GLY A 169 6.81 12.82 7.32
N ASP A 170 7.57 13.55 8.15
CA ASP A 170 8.55 14.55 7.67
C ASP A 170 9.66 13.90 6.82
N ALA A 171 10.14 12.72 7.23
CA ALA A 171 11.15 11.97 6.50
C ALA A 171 10.62 11.52 5.12
N VAL A 172 9.41 10.96 5.06
CA VAL A 172 8.81 10.50 3.80
C VAL A 172 8.51 11.68 2.87
N GLN A 173 8.01 12.81 3.38
CA GLN A 173 7.84 14.02 2.58
C GLN A 173 9.18 14.53 2.02
N ALA A 174 10.25 14.50 2.82
CA ALA A 174 11.57 14.88 2.35
C ALA A 174 12.07 13.95 1.22
N LEU A 175 11.88 12.63 1.35
CA LEU A 175 12.20 11.65 0.31
C LEU A 175 11.44 11.94 -0.99
N LEU A 176 10.14 12.19 -0.92
CA LEU A 176 9.31 12.52 -2.08
C LEU A 176 9.81 13.79 -2.79
N ARG A 177 10.09 14.87 -2.03
CA ARG A 177 10.63 16.13 -2.61
C ARG A 177 11.99 15.93 -3.24
N GLN A 178 12.89 15.17 -2.60
CA GLN A 178 14.22 14.86 -3.14
C GLN A 178 14.14 14.03 -4.43
N ALA A 179 13.14 13.15 -4.55
CA ALA A 179 12.88 12.39 -5.77
C ALA A 179 12.15 13.19 -6.87
N GLY A 180 11.89 14.48 -6.66
CA GLY A 180 11.29 15.37 -7.65
C GLY A 180 9.77 15.35 -7.71
N PHE A 181 9.09 14.75 -6.72
CA PHE A 181 7.64 14.85 -6.61
C PHE A 181 7.22 16.25 -6.16
N VAL A 182 6.11 16.72 -6.72
CA VAL A 182 5.44 17.99 -6.37
C VAL A 182 4.15 17.70 -5.62
N ASN A 183 3.47 18.74 -5.14
CA ASN A 183 2.22 18.60 -4.37
C ASN A 183 2.34 17.58 -3.23
N VAL A 184 3.52 17.58 -2.57
CA VAL A 184 3.83 16.66 -1.47
C VAL A 184 3.07 17.11 -0.23
N ASP A 185 2.25 16.19 0.31
CA ASP A 185 1.40 16.41 1.48
C ASP A 185 1.32 15.13 2.32
N SER A 186 0.79 15.22 3.53
CA SER A 186 0.51 14.09 4.42
C SER A 186 -0.90 14.19 4.99
N GLY A 187 -1.46 13.04 5.33
CA GLY A 187 -2.76 12.97 5.98
C GLY A 187 -2.73 12.07 7.21
N CYS A 188 -3.78 12.22 8.01
CA CYS A 188 -3.92 11.53 9.29
C CYS A 188 -4.86 10.32 9.17
N ASP A 189 -4.65 9.36 10.07
CA ASP A 189 -5.62 8.32 10.39
C ASP A 189 -6.79 8.88 11.21
N TYR A 190 -7.77 8.04 11.52
CA TYR A 190 -8.94 8.43 12.33
C TYR A 190 -8.58 8.79 13.78
N GLY A 191 -7.39 8.41 14.25
CA GLY A 191 -6.85 8.80 15.55
C GLY A 191 -6.17 10.18 15.55
N GLY A 192 -6.04 10.82 14.38
CA GLY A 192 -5.37 12.11 14.21
C GLY A 192 -3.85 12.01 14.09
N ASN A 193 -3.29 10.81 13.98
CA ASN A 193 -1.86 10.62 13.75
C ASN A 193 -1.54 10.69 12.26
N ILE A 194 -0.45 11.35 11.90
CA ILE A 194 0.04 11.33 10.52
C ILE A 194 0.27 9.86 10.12
N ARG A 195 -0.36 9.40 9.03
CA ARG A 195 -0.35 8.01 8.64
C ARG A 195 0.11 7.76 7.21
N TYR A 196 -0.09 8.69 6.31
CA TYR A 196 0.34 8.57 4.94
C TYR A 196 0.94 9.86 4.40
N SER A 197 1.76 9.73 3.38
CA SER A 197 2.25 10.84 2.57
C SER A 197 1.96 10.59 1.10
N VAL A 198 1.77 11.69 0.37
CA VAL A 198 1.50 11.66 -1.07
C VAL A 198 2.46 12.58 -1.81
N GLY A 199 2.75 12.25 -3.06
CA GLY A 199 3.48 13.11 -3.98
C GLY A 199 2.99 12.89 -5.41
N GLN A 200 2.98 13.96 -6.20
CA GLN A 200 2.57 13.92 -7.59
C GLN A 200 3.79 14.02 -8.49
N LYS A 201 3.88 13.17 -9.51
CA LYS A 201 4.91 13.26 -10.54
C LYS A 201 4.73 14.53 -11.39
N CYS A 202 5.81 15.26 -11.62
CA CYS A 202 5.83 16.44 -12.51
C CYS A 202 5.44 16.12 -13.96
#